data_bcff46bb407f5f6fb517da75cc5735f6
#
_entry.id   bcff46bb407f5f6fb517da75cc5735f6
#
_cell.length_a   1.000
_cell.length_b   1.000
_cell.length_c   1.000
_cell.angle_alpha   90.00
_cell.angle_beta   90.00
_cell.angle_gamma   90.00
#
_symmetry.space_group_name_H-M   'P 1'
#
loop_
_entity.id
_entity.type
_entity.pdbx_description
1 polymer ?
#
loop_
_entity_poly.entity_id
_entity_poly.type
_entity_poly.pdbx_seq_one_letter_code
_entity_poly.pdbx_strand_id
1 'polypeptide(L)'
;MRYLIFVFLFLSHTIQAQLKKNDLEPNFTERKKNLLIIESSAYSLALVGLNQLWYKNYKKSSFHFINDNNSWLQMDKFGHLTTSYFVGVLGIKTYQWAGFSRKQSIWIGGLTGTFFQSAVEILDGFSDEWGASTGDLIANSLGSMFAISQQLHWNEQKIQLKFSFYPSKISNTNTELFGKNIIQKSLKDYNGQTYWLCLNLEDVFNTNSNLLPKWLNFAFGYGADNMYSDANNDSREIGERQFFLSLDINTDKLNISNKFVKNVINLIGFIKLPMPTVEYSKGKLNFHNLYY
;
A
#
# COMPACT_ATOMS: atom_id res chain seq x y z
N MET A 1 -4.87 13.18 -13.31
CA MET A 1 -5.09 14.36 -12.47
C MET A 1 -6.46 14.37 -11.76
N ARG A 2 -7.61 14.08 -12.42
CA ARG A 2 -8.94 14.08 -11.77
C ARG A 2 -9.09 13.07 -10.61
N TYR A 3 -8.44 11.92 -10.62
CA TYR A 3 -8.59 10.85 -9.62
C TYR A 3 -7.68 11.01 -8.38
N LEU A 4 -6.52 11.64 -8.53
CA LEU A 4 -5.73 12.10 -7.38
C LEU A 4 -6.50 13.15 -6.56
N ILE A 5 -7.29 13.98 -7.25
CA ILE A 5 -8.18 14.97 -6.63
C ILE A 5 -9.26 14.27 -5.80
N PHE A 6 -9.81 13.11 -6.23
CA PHE A 6 -10.83 12.37 -5.48
C PHE A 6 -10.25 11.68 -4.25
N VAL A 7 -9.08 11.06 -4.33
CA VAL A 7 -8.36 10.56 -3.16
C VAL A 7 -8.03 11.72 -2.21
N PHE A 8 -7.57 12.85 -2.73
CA PHE A 8 -7.30 14.06 -1.94
C PHE A 8 -8.56 14.67 -1.31
N LEU A 9 -9.69 14.73 -2.03
CA LEU A 9 -10.97 15.22 -1.49
C LEU A 9 -11.55 14.29 -0.42
N PHE A 10 -11.45 12.98 -0.60
CA PHE A 10 -11.83 12.01 0.42
C PHE A 10 -11.00 12.18 1.70
N LEU A 11 -9.68 12.35 1.54
CA LEU A 11 -8.75 12.62 2.62
C LEU A 11 -8.98 13.98 3.28
N SER A 12 -9.41 15.00 2.52
CA SER A 12 -9.73 16.32 3.07
C SER A 12 -10.98 16.30 3.95
N HIS A 13 -11.98 15.46 3.64
CA HIS A 13 -13.19 15.34 4.46
C HIS A 13 -12.94 14.61 5.79
N THR A 14 -12.10 13.57 5.78
CA THR A 14 -11.67 12.91 7.04
C THR A 14 -10.82 13.83 7.89
N ILE A 15 -10.00 14.67 7.28
CA ILE A 15 -9.17 15.68 7.96
C ILE A 15 -10.05 16.82 8.50
N GLN A 16 -11.01 17.34 7.73
CA GLN A 16 -11.93 18.39 8.19
C GLN A 16 -12.85 17.90 9.34
N ALA A 17 -13.27 16.63 9.31
CA ALA A 17 -14.03 16.06 10.42
C ALA A 17 -13.21 15.97 11.72
N GLN A 18 -11.88 15.85 11.63
CA GLN A 18 -10.98 15.93 12.80
C GLN A 18 -10.74 17.38 13.28
N LEU A 19 -10.79 18.36 12.36
CA LEU A 19 -10.54 19.78 12.69
C LEU A 19 -11.73 20.47 13.36
N LYS A 20 -12.95 19.94 13.21
CA LYS A 20 -14.17 20.51 13.82
C LYS A 20 -14.39 20.03 15.26
N LYS A 21 -13.31 19.89 16.04
CA LYS A 21 -13.35 19.53 17.44
C LYS A 21 -13.24 20.79 18.31
N ASN A 22 -14.35 21.50 18.48
CA ASN A 22 -14.54 22.38 19.62
C ASN A 22 -15.86 22.04 20.30
N ASP A 23 -15.75 21.56 21.54
CA ASP A 23 -16.64 21.75 22.68
C ASP A 23 -18.01 21.04 22.73
N LEU A 24 -18.30 20.04 21.92
CA LEU A 24 -19.45 19.17 22.13
C LEU A 24 -19.02 17.73 22.26
N GLU A 25 -19.56 16.97 23.18
CA GLU A 25 -19.44 15.51 23.26
C GLU A 25 -19.53 14.93 21.84
N PRO A 26 -18.55 14.14 21.38
CA PRO A 26 -18.57 13.66 20.01
C PRO A 26 -19.80 12.79 19.80
N ASN A 27 -20.66 13.16 18.86
CA ASN A 27 -21.79 12.31 18.47
C ASN A 27 -21.23 11.08 17.73
N PHE A 28 -20.79 10.07 18.48
CA PHE A 28 -20.20 8.85 17.94
C PHE A 28 -21.16 8.10 17.02
N THR A 29 -22.47 8.21 17.23
CA THR A 29 -23.47 7.57 16.36
C THR A 29 -23.41 8.17 14.96
N GLU A 30 -23.35 9.49 14.87
CA GLU A 30 -23.27 10.20 13.59
C GLU A 30 -21.93 9.96 12.89
N ARG A 31 -20.82 9.97 13.65
CA ARG A 31 -19.49 9.65 13.09
C ARG A 31 -19.42 8.23 12.54
N LYS A 32 -19.99 7.24 13.23
CA LYS A 32 -20.05 5.85 12.76
C LYS A 32 -20.84 5.75 11.46
N LYS A 33 -22.03 6.37 11.40
CA LYS A 33 -22.85 6.42 10.20
C LYS A 33 -22.11 7.08 9.04
N ASN A 34 -21.50 8.23 9.28
CA ASN A 34 -20.75 8.97 8.25
C ASN A 34 -19.54 8.18 7.76
N LEU A 35 -18.80 7.51 8.66
CA LEU A 35 -17.69 6.65 8.27
C LEU A 35 -18.15 5.54 7.32
N LEU A 36 -19.22 4.82 7.66
CA LEU A 36 -19.73 3.73 6.82
C LEU A 36 -20.18 4.22 5.44
N ILE A 37 -20.86 5.37 5.38
CA ILE A 37 -21.27 5.99 4.11
C ILE A 37 -20.05 6.39 3.28
N ILE A 38 -19.07 7.04 3.91
CA ILE A 38 -17.87 7.52 3.24
C ILE A 38 -17.04 6.33 2.74
N GLU A 39 -16.84 5.31 3.56
CA GLU A 39 -16.08 4.11 3.22
C GLU A 39 -16.74 3.35 2.06
N SER A 40 -18.06 3.10 2.14
CA SER A 40 -18.80 2.43 1.06
C SER A 40 -18.74 3.23 -0.25
N SER A 41 -18.87 4.56 -0.16
CA SER A 41 -18.78 5.44 -1.33
C SER A 41 -17.37 5.42 -1.93
N ALA A 42 -16.34 5.47 -1.10
CA ALA A 42 -14.95 5.43 -1.55
C ALA A 42 -14.61 4.11 -2.23
N TYR A 43 -15.02 2.98 -1.64
CA TYR A 43 -14.80 1.67 -2.24
C TYR A 43 -15.53 1.53 -3.57
N SER A 44 -16.80 1.96 -3.63
CA SER A 44 -17.55 1.95 -4.89
C SER A 44 -16.88 2.79 -5.98
N LEU A 45 -16.45 4.00 -5.63
CA LEU A 45 -15.73 4.88 -6.56
C LEU A 45 -14.38 4.31 -6.98
N ALA A 46 -13.63 3.69 -6.06
CA ALA A 46 -12.37 3.04 -6.37
C ALA A 46 -12.56 1.86 -7.33
N LEU A 47 -13.54 0.98 -7.07
CA LEU A 47 -13.85 -0.16 -7.95
C LEU A 47 -14.33 0.30 -9.32
N VAL A 48 -15.17 1.35 -9.40
CA VAL A 48 -15.57 1.96 -10.68
C VAL A 48 -14.35 2.55 -11.40
N GLY A 49 -13.48 3.24 -10.67
CA GLY A 49 -12.23 3.79 -11.21
C GLY A 49 -11.31 2.70 -11.77
N LEU A 50 -11.11 1.62 -11.02
CA LEU A 50 -10.33 0.46 -11.46
C LEU A 50 -10.96 -0.19 -12.69
N ASN A 51 -12.29 -0.35 -12.71
CA ASN A 51 -12.98 -0.88 -13.89
C ASN A 51 -12.72 -0.02 -15.14
N GLN A 52 -12.70 1.30 -15.01
CA GLN A 52 -12.41 2.20 -16.15
C GLN A 52 -10.93 2.18 -16.57
N LEU A 53 -10.01 1.99 -15.63
CA LEU A 53 -8.56 2.02 -15.89
C LEU A 53 -8.02 0.68 -16.40
N TRP A 54 -8.59 -0.43 -15.93
CA TRP A 54 -8.10 -1.78 -16.14
C TRP A 54 -9.01 -2.61 -17.05
N TYR A 55 -10.28 -2.80 -16.65
CA TYR A 55 -11.15 -3.84 -17.23
C TYR A 55 -11.93 -3.42 -18.46
N LYS A 56 -12.18 -2.13 -18.65
CA LYS A 56 -13.05 -1.61 -19.73
C LYS A 56 -12.68 -2.07 -21.13
N ASN A 57 -11.39 -2.25 -21.38
CA ASN A 57 -10.88 -2.58 -22.71
C ASN A 57 -10.70 -4.08 -22.97
N TYR A 58 -10.97 -4.91 -21.97
CA TYR A 58 -10.81 -6.35 -22.05
C TYR A 58 -12.15 -7.07 -22.09
N LYS A 59 -12.16 -8.25 -22.73
CA LYS A 59 -13.35 -9.08 -22.78
C LYS A 59 -13.68 -9.64 -21.40
N LYS A 60 -14.97 -9.83 -21.15
CA LYS A 60 -15.44 -10.52 -19.95
C LYS A 60 -15.49 -12.02 -20.20
N SER A 61 -15.14 -12.79 -19.20
CA SER A 61 -15.23 -14.25 -19.17
C SER A 61 -16.18 -14.71 -18.07
N SER A 62 -16.46 -16.01 -18.02
CA SER A 62 -17.01 -16.65 -16.82
C SER A 62 -15.96 -16.59 -15.72
N PHE A 63 -16.43 -16.52 -14.46
CA PHE A 63 -15.52 -16.46 -13.31
C PHE A 63 -14.57 -17.67 -13.30
N HIS A 64 -13.27 -17.40 -13.14
CA HIS A 64 -12.25 -18.43 -13.08
C HIS A 64 -11.09 -18.03 -12.17
N PHE A 65 -10.38 -19.03 -11.67
CA PHE A 65 -9.15 -18.87 -10.91
C PHE A 65 -7.93 -19.11 -11.79
N ILE A 66 -6.84 -18.41 -11.49
CA ILE A 66 -5.53 -18.64 -12.08
C ILE A 66 -4.47 -18.88 -11.00
N ASN A 67 -3.36 -19.44 -11.40
CA ASN A 67 -2.15 -19.52 -10.57
C ASN A 67 -1.06 -18.66 -11.20
N ASP A 68 -0.96 -17.46 -10.72
CA ASP A 68 0.02 -16.46 -11.15
C ASP A 68 1.17 -16.27 -10.13
N ASN A 69 1.38 -17.25 -9.23
CA ASN A 69 2.40 -17.14 -8.18
C ASN A 69 3.83 -16.94 -8.69
N ASN A 70 4.09 -17.29 -9.95
CA ASN A 70 5.40 -17.08 -10.58
C ASN A 70 5.44 -15.82 -11.45
N SER A 71 4.33 -15.13 -11.62
CA SER A 71 4.22 -13.95 -12.46
C SER A 71 4.94 -12.76 -11.85
N TRP A 72 5.52 -11.92 -12.70
CA TRP A 72 6.13 -10.62 -12.34
C TRP A 72 7.10 -10.68 -11.16
N LEU A 73 7.78 -11.80 -10.95
CA LEU A 73 8.69 -12.04 -9.81
C LEU A 73 8.04 -11.73 -8.45
N GLN A 74 6.74 -11.99 -8.32
CA GLN A 74 5.88 -11.75 -7.15
C GLN A 74 5.68 -10.27 -6.78
N MET A 75 6.04 -9.32 -7.64
CA MET A 75 5.83 -7.88 -7.38
C MET A 75 4.36 -7.59 -7.12
N ASP A 76 3.46 -8.23 -7.84
CA ASP A 76 2.02 -8.15 -7.64
C ASP A 76 1.60 -8.57 -6.22
N LYS A 77 2.09 -9.72 -5.75
CA LYS A 77 1.83 -10.22 -4.38
C LYS A 77 2.28 -9.24 -3.30
N PHE A 78 3.45 -8.60 -3.50
CA PHE A 78 3.92 -7.52 -2.60
C PHE A 78 3.01 -6.29 -2.68
N GLY A 79 2.46 -5.98 -3.85
CA GLY A 79 1.47 -4.93 -4.05
C GLY A 79 0.21 -5.17 -3.24
N HIS A 80 -0.36 -6.36 -3.36
CA HIS A 80 -1.54 -6.79 -2.63
C HIS A 80 -1.33 -6.78 -1.11
N LEU A 81 -0.22 -7.33 -0.64
CA LEU A 81 0.17 -7.36 0.78
C LEU A 81 0.32 -5.94 1.35
N THR A 82 1.08 -5.10 0.67
CA THR A 82 1.37 -3.73 1.15
C THR A 82 0.12 -2.85 1.12
N THR A 83 -0.70 -2.96 0.07
CA THR A 83 -1.96 -2.22 -0.03
C THR A 83 -2.95 -2.65 1.05
N SER A 84 -3.13 -3.95 1.27
CA SER A 84 -4.02 -4.46 2.31
C SER A 84 -3.55 -4.09 3.71
N TYR A 85 -2.24 -4.09 3.96
CA TYR A 85 -1.66 -3.59 5.20
C TYR A 85 -2.00 -2.11 5.42
N PHE A 86 -1.71 -1.26 4.43
CA PHE A 86 -1.91 0.18 4.55
C PHE A 86 -3.40 0.54 4.72
N VAL A 87 -4.29 -0.04 3.91
CA VAL A 87 -5.73 0.17 4.02
C VAL A 87 -6.24 -0.34 5.37
N GLY A 88 -5.72 -1.47 5.87
CA GLY A 88 -6.03 -1.99 7.20
C GLY A 88 -5.59 -1.05 8.33
N VAL A 89 -4.38 -0.49 8.27
CA VAL A 89 -3.89 0.51 9.25
C VAL A 89 -4.77 1.77 9.23
N LEU A 90 -5.12 2.25 8.04
CA LEU A 90 -6.02 3.39 7.90
C LEU A 90 -7.42 3.08 8.45
N GLY A 91 -7.95 1.89 8.16
CA GLY A 91 -9.20 1.40 8.70
C GLY A 91 -9.22 1.38 10.22
N ILE A 92 -8.19 0.79 10.86
CA ILE A 92 -8.06 0.79 12.33
C ILE A 92 -8.13 2.22 12.88
N LYS A 93 -7.35 3.15 12.33
CA LYS A 93 -7.29 4.55 12.77
C LYS A 93 -8.66 5.27 12.59
N THR A 94 -9.34 5.04 11.48
CA THR A 94 -10.63 5.70 11.17
C THR A 94 -11.77 5.14 12.00
N TYR A 95 -11.80 3.83 12.26
CA TYR A 95 -12.81 3.22 13.16
C TYR A 95 -12.62 3.66 14.62
N GLN A 96 -11.37 3.76 15.08
CA GLN A 96 -11.07 4.34 16.42
C GLN A 96 -11.56 5.79 16.51
N TRP A 97 -11.27 6.60 15.50
CA TRP A 97 -11.72 7.99 15.44
C TRP A 97 -13.26 8.11 15.44
N ALA A 98 -13.96 7.19 14.77
CA ALA A 98 -15.41 7.18 14.73
C ALA A 98 -16.07 6.71 16.05
N GLY A 99 -15.27 6.25 17.03
CA GLY A 99 -15.73 5.81 18.34
C GLY A 99 -16.24 4.38 18.39
N PHE A 100 -15.74 3.51 17.50
CA PHE A 100 -15.91 2.06 17.66
C PHE A 100 -15.05 1.56 18.81
N SER A 101 -15.47 0.45 19.43
CA SER A 101 -14.66 -0.17 20.48
C SER A 101 -13.28 -0.56 19.94
N ARG A 102 -12.27 -0.67 20.82
CA ARG A 102 -10.93 -1.11 20.46
C ARG A 102 -10.97 -2.42 19.64
N LYS A 103 -11.74 -3.40 20.09
CA LYS A 103 -11.87 -4.68 19.41
C LYS A 103 -12.46 -4.54 18.00
N GLN A 104 -13.54 -3.79 17.85
CA GLN A 104 -14.18 -3.51 16.56
C GLN A 104 -13.23 -2.77 15.62
N SER A 105 -12.56 -1.74 16.11
CA SER A 105 -11.62 -0.95 15.30
C SER A 105 -10.47 -1.81 14.76
N ILE A 106 -9.91 -2.69 15.61
CA ILE A 106 -8.81 -3.54 15.20
C ILE A 106 -9.26 -4.58 14.17
N TRP A 107 -10.36 -5.29 14.43
CA TRP A 107 -10.77 -6.38 13.56
C TRP A 107 -11.51 -5.90 12.32
N ILE A 108 -12.55 -5.07 12.47
CA ILE A 108 -13.32 -4.58 11.32
C ILE A 108 -12.46 -3.63 10.50
N GLY A 109 -11.87 -2.61 11.15
CA GLY A 109 -11.01 -1.65 10.47
C GLY A 109 -9.77 -2.30 9.85
N GLY A 110 -9.14 -3.25 10.56
CA GLY A 110 -7.95 -3.94 10.05
C GLY A 110 -8.22 -4.85 8.84
N LEU A 111 -9.41 -5.44 8.75
CA LEU A 111 -9.80 -6.29 7.62
C LEU A 111 -10.29 -5.51 6.38
N THR A 112 -10.48 -4.18 6.47
CA THR A 112 -10.95 -3.38 5.32
C THR A 112 -10.03 -3.54 4.10
N GLY A 113 -8.71 -3.69 4.30
CA GLY A 113 -7.76 -3.95 3.23
C GLY A 113 -8.01 -5.26 2.50
N THR A 114 -8.20 -6.35 3.25
CA THR A 114 -8.54 -7.66 2.68
C THR A 114 -9.85 -7.60 1.90
N PHE A 115 -10.89 -6.99 2.46
CA PHE A 115 -12.19 -6.89 1.79
C PHE A 115 -12.11 -6.08 0.49
N PHE A 116 -11.41 -4.95 0.50
CA PHE A 116 -11.24 -4.12 -0.69
C PHE A 116 -10.49 -4.87 -1.80
N GLN A 117 -9.34 -5.44 -1.47
CA GLN A 117 -8.52 -6.16 -2.44
C GLN A 117 -9.18 -7.46 -2.91
N SER A 118 -9.96 -8.15 -2.05
CA SER A 118 -10.74 -9.31 -2.50
C SER A 118 -11.84 -8.94 -3.50
N ALA A 119 -12.39 -7.72 -3.43
CA ALA A 119 -13.32 -7.25 -4.45
C ALA A 119 -12.61 -7.01 -5.80
N VAL A 120 -11.32 -6.61 -5.80
CA VAL A 120 -10.49 -6.53 -7.00
C VAL A 120 -10.30 -7.93 -7.60
N GLU A 121 -9.96 -8.95 -6.77
CA GLU A 121 -9.82 -10.34 -7.22
C GLU A 121 -11.10 -10.90 -7.85
N ILE A 122 -12.27 -10.49 -7.35
CA ILE A 122 -13.55 -10.86 -7.97
C ILE A 122 -13.68 -10.23 -9.35
N LEU A 123 -13.24 -9.00 -9.56
CA LEU A 123 -13.25 -8.35 -10.87
C LEU A 123 -12.27 -9.02 -11.82
N ASP A 124 -11.07 -9.39 -11.35
CA ASP A 124 -10.08 -10.14 -12.11
C ASP A 124 -10.63 -11.50 -12.55
N GLY A 125 -11.34 -12.20 -11.66
CA GLY A 125 -11.98 -13.48 -11.95
C GLY A 125 -12.98 -13.44 -13.10
N PHE A 126 -13.56 -12.30 -13.43
CA PHE A 126 -14.47 -12.11 -14.57
C PHE A 126 -13.78 -11.53 -15.81
N SER A 127 -12.49 -11.33 -15.82
CA SER A 127 -11.71 -10.82 -16.96
C SER A 127 -11.13 -11.97 -17.79
N ASP A 128 -11.15 -11.85 -19.10
CA ASP A 128 -10.53 -12.83 -20.02
C ASP A 128 -8.99 -12.72 -20.01
N GLU A 129 -8.46 -11.58 -19.60
CA GLU A 129 -7.01 -11.31 -19.52
C GLU A 129 -6.39 -11.78 -18.21
N TRP A 130 -7.17 -11.72 -17.12
CA TRP A 130 -6.75 -12.08 -15.78
C TRP A 130 -7.66 -13.19 -15.25
N GLY A 131 -7.53 -13.54 -14.02
CA GLY A 131 -8.36 -14.44 -13.25
C GLY A 131 -8.17 -14.17 -11.77
N ALA A 132 -9.06 -14.64 -10.92
CA ALA A 132 -8.89 -14.52 -9.48
C ALA A 132 -7.68 -15.33 -9.02
N SER A 133 -6.75 -14.71 -8.29
CA SER A 133 -5.55 -15.38 -7.79
C SER A 133 -5.70 -15.78 -6.33
N THR A 134 -5.49 -17.06 -6.04
CA THR A 134 -5.42 -17.54 -4.65
C THR A 134 -4.20 -16.98 -3.93
N GLY A 135 -3.09 -16.71 -4.65
CA GLY A 135 -1.90 -16.06 -4.12
C GLY A 135 -2.18 -14.66 -3.63
N ASP A 136 -2.95 -13.88 -4.40
CA ASP A 136 -3.31 -12.50 -4.05
C ASP A 136 -4.31 -12.46 -2.90
N LEU A 137 -5.26 -13.37 -2.84
CA LEU A 137 -6.15 -13.50 -1.67
C LEU A 137 -5.36 -13.81 -0.38
N ILE A 138 -4.32 -14.64 -0.47
CA ILE A 138 -3.42 -14.90 0.66
C ILE A 138 -2.62 -13.64 1.01
N ALA A 139 -2.03 -12.96 0.03
CA ALA A 139 -1.28 -11.72 0.23
C ALA A 139 -2.15 -10.63 0.86
N ASN A 140 -3.40 -10.46 0.41
CA ASN A 140 -4.39 -9.56 0.96
C ASN A 140 -4.66 -9.85 2.44
N SER A 141 -4.85 -11.13 2.77
CA SER A 141 -5.11 -11.56 4.14
C SER A 141 -3.90 -11.33 5.03
N LEU A 142 -2.69 -11.66 4.55
CA LEU A 142 -1.44 -11.45 5.29
C LEU A 142 -1.17 -9.98 5.58
N GLY A 143 -1.43 -9.07 4.62
CA GLY A 143 -1.27 -7.64 4.82
C GLY A 143 -2.16 -7.09 5.94
N SER A 144 -3.46 -7.40 5.90
CA SER A 144 -4.40 -7.01 6.96
C SER A 144 -4.06 -7.65 8.31
N MET A 145 -3.72 -8.94 8.33
CA MET A 145 -3.34 -9.63 9.57
C MET A 145 -2.05 -9.07 10.16
N PHE A 146 -1.13 -8.60 9.33
CA PHE A 146 0.09 -7.94 9.80
C PHE A 146 -0.22 -6.60 10.49
N ALA A 147 -1.17 -5.80 9.98
CA ALA A 147 -1.64 -4.60 10.65
C ALA A 147 -2.36 -4.91 11.98
N ILE A 148 -3.26 -5.91 11.96
CA ILE A 148 -4.04 -6.35 13.13
C ILE A 148 -3.11 -6.87 14.24
N SER A 149 -2.17 -7.75 13.92
CA SER A 149 -1.27 -8.37 14.90
C SER A 149 -0.43 -7.34 15.64
N GLN A 150 0.11 -6.35 14.94
CA GLN A 150 0.86 -5.26 15.56
C GLN A 150 -0.03 -4.40 16.46
N GLN A 151 -1.24 -4.07 16.01
CA GLN A 151 -2.19 -3.29 16.80
C GLN A 151 -2.65 -4.02 18.06
N LEU A 152 -2.78 -5.34 18.00
CA LEU A 152 -3.11 -6.17 19.16
C LEU A 152 -1.94 -6.24 20.16
N HIS A 153 -0.73 -6.43 19.65
CA HIS A 153 0.45 -6.68 20.48
C HIS A 153 1.08 -5.38 21.04
N TRP A 154 1.33 -4.39 20.16
CA TRP A 154 2.02 -3.15 20.53
C TRP A 154 1.10 -1.93 20.65
N ASN A 155 -0.15 -2.02 20.19
CA ASN A 155 -1.07 -0.89 20.05
C ASN A 155 -0.57 0.21 19.10
N GLU A 156 0.41 -0.11 18.28
CA GLU A 156 1.04 0.75 17.27
C GLU A 156 1.65 -0.11 16.15
N GLN A 157 2.02 0.54 15.03
CA GLN A 157 2.68 -0.10 13.90
C GLN A 157 4.19 0.15 13.99
N LYS A 158 4.93 -0.73 14.67
CA LYS A 158 6.39 -0.61 14.82
C LYS A 158 7.16 -1.00 13.56
N ILE A 159 6.60 -1.95 12.81
CA ILE A 159 7.12 -2.41 11.53
C ILE A 159 6.17 -1.90 10.45
N GLN A 160 6.66 -1.10 9.52
CA GLN A 160 5.84 -0.46 8.50
C GLN A 160 6.14 -1.05 7.13
N LEU A 161 5.11 -1.41 6.39
CA LEU A 161 5.26 -1.68 4.96
C LEU A 161 5.08 -0.37 4.21
N LYS A 162 6.05 -0.07 3.32
CA LYS A 162 6.05 1.16 2.53
C LYS A 162 6.27 0.84 1.05
N PHE A 163 6.02 1.84 0.24
CA PHE A 163 6.10 1.76 -1.21
C PHE A 163 6.91 2.93 -1.75
N SER A 164 7.70 2.69 -2.77
CA SER A 164 8.26 3.74 -3.61
C SER A 164 8.13 3.38 -5.08
N PHE A 165 8.10 4.41 -5.92
CA PHE A 165 7.94 4.25 -7.35
C PHE A 165 8.74 5.28 -8.11
N TYR A 166 9.49 4.80 -9.10
CA TYR A 166 10.12 5.61 -10.13
C TYR A 166 9.93 4.92 -11.49
N PRO A 167 9.39 5.60 -12.52
CA PRO A 167 9.14 4.96 -13.81
C PRO A 167 10.38 4.25 -14.36
N SER A 168 10.24 2.96 -14.69
CA SER A 168 11.32 2.18 -15.24
C SER A 168 11.74 2.68 -16.63
N LYS A 169 12.97 2.35 -17.04
CA LYS A 169 13.46 2.70 -18.38
C LYS A 169 12.61 2.05 -19.48
N ILE A 170 12.11 0.84 -19.22
CA ILE A 170 11.30 0.08 -20.18
C ILE A 170 9.83 0.50 -20.22
N SER A 171 9.36 1.29 -19.26
CA SER A 171 7.95 1.68 -19.19
C SER A 171 7.43 2.50 -20.39
N ASN A 172 8.34 3.04 -21.19
CA ASN A 172 7.99 3.75 -22.43
C ASN A 172 8.00 2.84 -23.67
N THR A 173 8.49 1.62 -23.59
CA THR A 173 8.56 0.69 -24.72
C THR A 173 7.21 0.06 -25.04
N ASN A 174 6.38 -0.17 -24.01
CA ASN A 174 5.02 -0.69 -24.15
C ASN A 174 4.07 0.01 -23.17
N THR A 175 3.47 1.12 -23.61
CA THR A 175 2.57 1.93 -22.78
C THR A 175 1.22 1.28 -22.52
N GLU A 176 0.81 0.29 -23.29
CA GLU A 176 -0.41 -0.50 -23.01
C GLU A 176 -0.18 -1.40 -21.79
N LEU A 177 0.98 -2.05 -21.71
CA LEU A 177 1.36 -2.92 -20.61
C LEU A 177 1.72 -2.12 -19.35
N PHE A 178 2.63 -1.15 -19.46
CA PHE A 178 3.21 -0.44 -18.31
C PHE A 178 2.50 0.85 -17.93
N GLY A 179 1.52 1.31 -18.72
CA GLY A 179 0.75 2.52 -18.45
C GLY A 179 1.19 3.75 -19.24
N LYS A 180 0.22 4.60 -19.57
CA LYS A 180 0.35 5.79 -20.44
C LYS A 180 0.77 7.06 -19.69
N ASN A 181 0.53 7.11 -18.39
CA ASN A 181 0.83 8.26 -17.55
C ASN A 181 1.36 7.81 -16.18
N ILE A 182 1.88 8.75 -15.39
CA ILE A 182 2.53 8.45 -14.11
C ILE A 182 1.65 7.66 -13.14
N ILE A 183 0.33 7.91 -13.13
CA ILE A 183 -0.61 7.19 -12.26
C ILE A 183 -0.77 5.75 -12.73
N GLN A 184 -0.95 5.53 -14.04
CA GLN A 184 -1.03 4.18 -14.58
C GLN A 184 0.28 3.43 -14.42
N LYS A 185 1.43 4.10 -14.65
CA LYS A 185 2.74 3.50 -14.45
C LYS A 185 2.97 3.11 -12.99
N SER A 186 2.59 3.94 -12.03
CA SER A 186 2.74 3.59 -10.61
C SER A 186 1.91 2.35 -10.19
N LEU A 187 0.93 1.96 -10.99
CA LEU A 187 0.10 0.78 -10.75
C LEU A 187 0.51 -0.44 -11.61
N LYS A 188 1.04 -0.22 -12.81
CA LYS A 188 1.28 -1.27 -13.81
C LYS A 188 2.76 -1.56 -14.06
N ASP A 189 3.65 -0.59 -13.84
CA ASP A 189 5.07 -0.74 -14.09
C ASP A 189 5.77 -1.36 -12.88
N TYR A 190 5.65 -2.67 -12.73
CA TYR A 190 6.28 -3.42 -11.66
C TYR A 190 7.81 -3.27 -11.62
N ASN A 191 8.46 -2.93 -12.74
CA ASN A 191 9.90 -2.65 -12.78
C ASN A 191 10.30 -1.35 -12.08
N GLY A 192 9.34 -0.43 -11.91
CA GLY A 192 9.58 0.84 -11.22
C GLY A 192 9.16 0.84 -9.76
N GLN A 193 8.55 -0.25 -9.28
CA GLN A 193 8.03 -0.37 -7.93
C GLN A 193 9.06 -0.98 -6.99
N THR A 194 9.10 -0.50 -5.76
CA THR A 194 9.85 -1.14 -4.67
C THR A 194 9.00 -1.17 -3.42
N TYR A 195 8.93 -2.34 -2.79
CA TYR A 195 8.21 -2.58 -1.55
C TYR A 195 9.19 -2.70 -0.41
N TRP A 196 8.92 -2.02 0.69
CA TRP A 196 9.84 -1.84 1.79
C TRP A 196 9.25 -2.31 3.11
N LEU A 197 10.07 -3.00 3.89
CA LEU A 197 9.84 -3.28 5.29
C LEU A 197 10.72 -2.34 6.10
N CYS A 198 10.10 -1.40 6.84
CA CYS A 198 10.77 -0.34 7.56
C CYS A 198 10.56 -0.54 9.07
N LEU A 199 11.64 -0.54 9.85
CA LEU A 199 11.56 -0.70 11.30
C LEU A 199 12.71 0.00 12.03
N ASN A 200 12.43 0.46 13.25
CA ASN A 200 13.44 0.89 14.19
C ASN A 200 13.76 -0.29 15.15
N LEU A 201 14.99 -0.75 15.15
CA LEU A 201 15.39 -1.92 15.94
C LEU A 201 15.21 -1.69 17.44
N GLU A 202 15.53 -0.49 17.95
CA GLU A 202 15.37 -0.18 19.37
C GLU A 202 13.90 -0.19 19.80
N ASP A 203 13.01 0.30 18.93
CA ASP A 203 11.57 0.35 19.19
C ASP A 203 10.94 -1.06 19.16
N VAL A 204 11.35 -1.90 18.22
CA VAL A 204 10.86 -3.29 18.09
C VAL A 204 11.30 -4.14 19.27
N PHE A 205 12.58 -4.07 19.64
CA PHE A 205 13.16 -4.89 20.73
C PHE A 205 13.07 -4.24 22.11
N ASN A 206 12.45 -3.05 22.23
CA ASN A 206 12.32 -2.28 23.46
C ASN A 206 13.67 -2.06 24.17
N THR A 207 14.73 -1.85 23.41
CA THR A 207 16.05 -1.52 23.96
C THR A 207 16.10 -0.02 24.28
N ASN A 208 16.58 0.34 25.47
CA ASN A 208 16.72 1.73 25.91
C ASN A 208 18.12 2.29 25.63
N SER A 209 18.75 1.86 24.54
CA SER A 209 20.11 2.26 24.21
C SER A 209 20.22 3.74 23.79
N ASN A 210 19.14 4.32 23.28
CA ASN A 210 19.10 5.69 22.72
C ASN A 210 20.20 5.98 21.68
N LEU A 211 20.69 4.93 21.01
CA LEU A 211 21.72 5.05 19.96
C LEU A 211 21.13 5.61 18.67
N LEU A 212 19.86 5.29 18.39
CA LEU A 212 19.19 5.72 17.19
C LEU A 212 18.01 6.65 17.52
N PRO A 213 17.80 7.71 16.73
CA PRO A 213 16.60 8.53 16.85
C PRO A 213 15.34 7.67 16.59
N LYS A 214 14.27 7.85 17.38
CA LYS A 214 13.01 7.10 17.24
C LYS A 214 12.34 7.25 15.87
N TRP A 215 12.63 8.33 15.17
CA TRP A 215 12.10 8.59 13.82
C TRP A 215 12.91 7.92 12.71
N LEU A 216 14.08 7.34 13.01
CA LEU A 216 14.95 6.71 12.01
C LEU A 216 14.69 5.20 11.97
N ASN A 217 14.29 4.71 10.81
CA ASN A 217 14.12 3.29 10.53
C ASN A 217 15.23 2.76 9.63
N PHE A 218 15.54 1.49 9.76
CA PHE A 218 16.14 0.69 8.68
C PHE A 218 15.03 0.26 7.72
N ALA A 219 15.35 0.23 6.43
CA ALA A 219 14.44 -0.16 5.38
C ALA A 219 15.05 -1.28 4.52
N PHE A 220 14.36 -2.41 4.47
CA PHE A 220 14.69 -3.55 3.60
C PHE A 220 13.72 -3.55 2.45
N GLY A 221 14.25 -3.46 1.22
CA GLY A 221 13.44 -3.33 0.01
C GLY A 221 13.50 -4.57 -0.87
N TYR A 222 12.39 -4.83 -1.55
CA TYR A 222 12.29 -5.80 -2.62
C TYR A 222 11.74 -5.11 -3.88
N GLY A 223 12.40 -5.32 -4.99
CA GLY A 223 12.00 -4.86 -6.31
C GLY A 223 12.39 -5.87 -7.39
N ALA A 224 12.01 -5.57 -8.59
CA ALA A 224 12.41 -6.35 -9.77
C ALA A 224 12.61 -5.42 -10.97
N ASP A 225 13.45 -5.82 -11.90
CA ASP A 225 13.75 -5.06 -13.13
C ASP A 225 13.86 -6.01 -14.34
N ASN A 226 13.87 -5.43 -15.52
CA ASN A 226 14.01 -6.15 -16.80
C ASN A 226 12.88 -7.17 -17.07
N MET A 227 11.68 -6.92 -16.55
CA MET A 227 10.49 -7.72 -16.85
C MET A 227 9.72 -7.06 -18.00
N TYR A 228 9.84 -7.60 -19.19
CA TYR A 228 9.18 -7.09 -20.41
C TYR A 228 7.80 -7.69 -20.64
N SER A 229 7.52 -8.84 -20.06
CA SER A 229 6.25 -9.55 -20.12
C SER A 229 6.04 -10.38 -18.85
N ASP A 230 4.87 -10.96 -18.70
CA ASP A 230 4.67 -12.00 -17.70
C ASP A 230 5.48 -13.25 -18.06
N ALA A 231 6.31 -13.72 -17.12
CA ALA A 231 7.24 -14.83 -17.30
C ALA A 231 6.59 -16.16 -17.74
N ASN A 232 5.27 -16.27 -17.66
CA ASN A 232 4.55 -17.47 -18.10
C ASN A 232 4.56 -17.66 -19.63
N ASN A 233 4.90 -16.62 -20.41
CA ASN A 233 4.77 -16.64 -21.87
C ASN A 233 6.09 -16.57 -22.67
N ASP A 234 7.23 -16.20 -22.07
CA ASP A 234 8.52 -16.16 -22.80
C ASP A 234 9.71 -16.51 -21.90
N SER A 235 10.31 -17.65 -22.15
CA SER A 235 11.49 -18.15 -21.43
C SER A 235 12.78 -17.35 -21.68
N ARG A 236 12.74 -16.30 -22.52
CA ARG A 236 13.91 -15.52 -22.93
C ARG A 236 14.12 -14.23 -22.14
N GLU A 237 13.11 -13.79 -21.38
CA GLU A 237 13.15 -12.52 -20.64
C GLU A 237 12.86 -12.74 -19.15
N ILE A 238 13.78 -13.44 -18.48
CA ILE A 238 13.72 -13.61 -17.03
C ILE A 238 14.12 -12.27 -16.39
N GLY A 239 13.16 -11.58 -15.80
CA GLY A 239 13.42 -10.38 -14.99
C GLY A 239 14.36 -10.67 -13.81
N GLU A 240 14.83 -9.63 -13.18
CA GLU A 240 15.87 -9.69 -12.16
C GLU A 240 15.33 -9.20 -10.82
N ARG A 241 15.56 -9.98 -9.78
CA ARG A 241 15.22 -9.58 -8.41
C ARG A 241 16.23 -8.58 -7.89
N GLN A 242 15.72 -7.56 -7.22
CA GLN A 242 16.53 -6.54 -6.55
C GLN A 242 16.21 -6.55 -5.05
N PHE A 243 17.27 -6.53 -4.24
CA PHE A 243 17.17 -6.41 -2.79
C PHE A 243 17.87 -5.14 -2.35
N PHE A 244 17.22 -4.39 -1.47
CA PHE A 244 17.70 -3.09 -1.07
C PHE A 244 17.86 -3.00 0.44
N LEU A 245 18.91 -2.27 0.86
CA LEU A 245 19.10 -1.82 2.23
C LEU A 245 19.21 -0.30 2.23
N SER A 246 18.37 0.36 3.02
CA SER A 246 18.27 1.82 3.07
C SER A 246 17.91 2.29 4.46
N LEU A 247 17.85 3.59 4.63
CA LEU A 247 17.23 4.26 5.76
C LEU A 247 15.83 4.75 5.38
N ASP A 248 14.99 5.01 6.40
CA ASP A 248 13.65 5.56 6.23
C ASP A 248 13.25 6.45 7.40
N ILE A 249 12.27 7.29 7.18
CA ILE A 249 11.71 8.18 8.21
C ILE A 249 10.39 7.64 8.71
N ASN A 250 10.31 7.33 10.00
CA ASN A 250 9.06 7.01 10.66
C ASN A 250 8.27 8.30 10.93
N THR A 251 7.30 8.57 10.08
CA THR A 251 6.50 9.81 10.15
C THR A 251 5.62 9.88 11.38
N ASP A 252 5.18 8.75 11.94
CA ASP A 252 4.38 8.69 13.17
C ASP A 252 5.17 9.17 14.40
N LYS A 253 6.51 9.03 14.38
CA LYS A 253 7.42 9.40 15.46
C LYS A 253 7.99 10.84 15.33
N LEU A 254 7.64 11.55 14.26
CA LEU A 254 8.05 12.95 14.10
C LEU A 254 7.30 13.86 15.07
N ASN A 255 8.05 14.75 15.73
CA ASN A 255 7.48 15.75 16.63
C ASN A 255 6.98 16.97 15.84
N ILE A 256 5.77 16.87 15.27
CA ILE A 256 5.14 17.93 14.48
C ILE A 256 4.03 18.57 15.33
N SER A 257 4.20 19.85 15.65
CA SER A 257 3.25 20.60 16.49
C SER A 257 1.92 20.85 15.79
N ASN A 258 1.92 21.11 14.50
CA ASN A 258 0.70 21.35 13.73
C ASN A 258 -0.01 20.02 13.42
N LYS A 259 -1.19 19.83 14.02
CA LYS A 259 -2.01 18.61 13.86
C LYS A 259 -2.40 18.31 12.41
N PHE A 260 -2.72 19.35 11.63
CA PHE A 260 -3.08 19.17 10.22
C PHE A 260 -1.89 18.64 9.43
N VAL A 261 -0.72 19.28 9.56
CA VAL A 261 0.51 18.85 8.90
C VAL A 261 0.89 17.42 9.32
N LYS A 262 0.80 17.11 10.62
CA LYS A 262 1.05 15.76 11.14
C LYS A 262 0.14 14.72 10.48
N ASN A 263 -1.15 15.00 10.39
CA ASN A 263 -2.11 14.08 9.77
C ASN A 263 -1.84 13.87 8.28
N VAL A 264 -1.50 14.94 7.55
CA VAL A 264 -1.13 14.84 6.12
C VAL A 264 0.12 13.99 5.95
N ILE A 265 1.17 14.25 6.74
CA ILE A 265 2.43 13.50 6.68
C ILE A 265 2.21 12.03 7.03
N ASN A 266 1.42 11.72 8.06
CA ASN A 266 1.12 10.34 8.42
C ASN A 266 0.29 9.62 7.36
N LEU A 267 -0.54 10.35 6.63
CA LEU A 267 -1.33 9.80 5.55
C LEU A 267 -0.49 9.37 4.35
N ILE A 268 0.51 10.19 3.99
CA ILE A 268 1.47 9.87 2.92
C ILE A 268 2.66 9.06 3.41
N GLY A 269 2.69 8.74 4.70
CA GLY A 269 3.78 8.01 5.37
C GLY A 269 4.00 6.57 4.88
N PHE A 270 3.08 6.04 4.07
CA PHE A 270 3.27 4.78 3.35
C PHE A 270 4.26 4.90 2.17
N ILE A 271 4.54 6.12 1.71
CA ILE A 271 5.54 6.37 0.68
C ILE A 271 6.90 6.45 1.36
N LYS A 272 7.84 5.61 0.92
CA LYS A 272 9.23 5.72 1.36
C LYS A 272 9.87 6.96 0.74
N LEU A 273 10.48 7.77 1.59
CA LEU A 273 11.22 8.93 1.12
C LEU A 273 12.57 8.50 0.50
N PRO A 274 13.05 9.23 -0.53
CA PRO A 274 14.34 8.95 -1.14
C PRO A 274 15.48 9.05 -0.13
N MET A 275 16.30 8.01 -0.04
CA MET A 275 17.42 7.92 0.90
C MET A 275 18.60 7.20 0.26
N PRO A 276 19.82 7.33 0.78
CA PRO A 276 20.95 6.52 0.38
C PRO A 276 20.63 5.03 0.50
N THR A 277 20.94 4.26 -0.54
CA THR A 277 20.50 2.87 -0.65
C THR A 277 21.60 2.01 -1.24
N VAL A 278 21.77 0.82 -0.68
CA VAL A 278 22.58 -0.25 -1.26
C VAL A 278 21.63 -1.22 -1.93
N GLU A 279 21.87 -1.52 -3.19
CA GLU A 279 21.15 -2.52 -3.98
C GLU A 279 22.03 -3.74 -4.18
N TYR A 280 21.46 -4.92 -4.00
CA TYR A 280 22.03 -6.18 -4.43
C TYR A 280 21.19 -6.76 -5.56
N SER A 281 21.78 -6.85 -6.74
CA SER A 281 21.17 -7.46 -7.93
C SER A 281 22.25 -8.11 -8.81
N LYS A 282 21.95 -9.18 -9.53
CA LYS A 282 22.89 -9.92 -10.42
C LYS A 282 24.21 -10.32 -9.75
N GLY A 283 24.22 -10.57 -8.46
CA GLY A 283 25.45 -10.88 -7.72
C GLY A 283 26.38 -9.67 -7.51
N LYS A 284 25.89 -8.44 -7.74
CA LYS A 284 26.65 -7.19 -7.58
C LYS A 284 25.98 -6.28 -6.57
N LEU A 285 26.79 -5.47 -5.91
CA LEU A 285 26.34 -4.38 -5.05
C LEU A 285 26.45 -3.06 -5.81
N ASN A 286 25.33 -2.33 -5.86
CA ASN A 286 25.24 -1.00 -6.43
C ASN A 286 24.89 0.00 -5.31
N PHE A 287 25.48 1.19 -5.38
CA PHE A 287 25.23 2.25 -4.40
C PHE A 287 24.47 3.40 -5.06
N HIS A 288 23.38 3.79 -4.45
CA HIS A 288 22.57 4.91 -4.89
C HIS A 288 22.63 6.01 -3.83
N ASN A 289 23.03 7.21 -4.22
CA ASN A 289 23.03 8.38 -3.31
C ASN A 289 21.62 8.71 -2.84
N LEU A 290 20.65 8.59 -3.73
CA LEU A 290 19.21 8.70 -3.47
C LEU A 290 18.50 7.64 -4.32
N TYR A 291 17.69 6.82 -3.69
CA TYR A 291 16.84 5.82 -4.33
C TYR A 291 15.38 6.10 -3.99
N TYR A 292 14.53 6.03 -5.02
CA TYR A 292 13.10 6.33 -4.93
C TYR A 292 12.26 5.07 -4.77
#